data_c59b3b964ff349471b8414d855fcfd48
#
_entry.id   c59b3b964ff349471b8414d855fcfd48
#
_cell.length_a   1.000
_cell.length_b   1.000
_cell.length_c   1.000
_cell.angle_alpha   90.00
_cell.angle_beta   90.00
_cell.angle_gamma   90.00
#
_symmetry.space_group_name_H-M   'P 1'
#
loop_
_entity.id
_entity.type
_entity.pdbx_description
1 polymer ?
#
loop_
_entity_poly.entity_id
_entity_poly.type
_entity_poly.pdbx_seq_one_letter_code
_entity_poly.pdbx_strand_id
1 'polypeptide(L)'
;MDYKLTSAQQELQKLAREFAVNELTSLADEMEESASPVPKETLKKIGEMGFLGVNAPKEYGGQGLTNLDAIIILEEFGKISSAVGWPVFEANAGPVKVIEHFGTEALKQRIIPEVCKGEKVVAVSMSEPGAGTGLTDLKTKAEIKGDKIIINGNKRWCSGAGHSDGYVVYAKMSDAPAAKGIGAVFVDIDTPGLTFGNSERLMGWRGIPSALSLIHI
;
A
#
# COMPACT_ATOMS: atom_id res chain seq x y z
N MET A 1 -6.32 -5.97 30.77
CA MET A 1 -5.86 -6.31 29.41
C MET A 1 -4.41 -6.72 29.54
N ASP A 2 -4.04 -7.91 29.12
CA ASP A 2 -2.64 -8.36 29.17
C ASP A 2 -1.96 -8.01 27.83
N TYR A 3 -0.90 -7.22 27.89
CA TYR A 3 -0.13 -6.78 26.70
C TYR A 3 1.02 -7.74 26.37
N LYS A 4 1.10 -8.91 27.01
CA LYS A 4 2.13 -9.89 26.74
C LYS A 4 1.84 -10.61 25.43
N LEU A 5 2.87 -10.74 24.62
CA LEU A 5 2.82 -11.55 23.41
C LEU A 5 2.71 -13.03 23.76
N THR A 6 1.92 -13.76 22.99
CA THR A 6 1.90 -15.23 23.04
C THR A 6 3.23 -15.82 22.59
N SER A 7 3.50 -17.08 22.89
CA SER A 7 4.73 -17.75 22.42
C SER A 7 4.85 -17.74 20.90
N ALA A 8 3.75 -17.92 20.17
CA ALA A 8 3.74 -17.84 18.71
C ALA A 8 4.08 -16.43 18.19
N GLN A 9 3.57 -15.39 18.86
CA GLN A 9 3.90 -14.01 18.53
C GLN A 9 5.35 -13.63 18.84
N GLN A 10 5.91 -14.19 19.92
CA GLN A 10 7.33 -14.01 20.25
C GLN A 10 8.23 -14.67 19.19
N GLU A 11 7.88 -15.86 18.71
CA GLU A 11 8.61 -16.52 17.62
C GLU A 11 8.49 -15.72 16.32
N LEU A 12 7.29 -15.22 15.99
CA LEU A 12 7.06 -14.38 14.82
C LEU A 12 7.90 -13.10 14.91
N GLN A 13 7.95 -12.46 16.07
CA GLN A 13 8.76 -11.26 16.32
C GLN A 13 10.25 -11.55 16.11
N LYS A 14 10.73 -12.68 16.65
CA LYS A 14 12.13 -13.09 16.50
C LYS A 14 12.48 -13.33 15.03
N LEU A 15 11.65 -14.07 14.30
CA LEU A 15 11.84 -14.33 12.88
C LEU A 15 11.85 -13.04 12.06
N ALA A 16 10.91 -12.13 12.30
CA ALA A 16 10.84 -10.85 11.63
C ALA A 16 12.09 -9.98 11.91
N ARG A 17 12.57 -9.98 13.17
CA ARG A 17 13.79 -9.26 13.55
C ARG A 17 15.02 -9.83 12.86
N GLU A 18 15.20 -11.14 12.88
CA GLU A 18 16.34 -11.79 12.25
C GLU A 18 16.38 -11.50 10.75
N PHE A 19 15.25 -11.61 10.07
CA PHE A 19 15.15 -11.25 8.66
C PHE A 19 15.45 -9.77 8.43
N ALA A 20 14.83 -8.87 9.20
CA ALA A 20 15.02 -7.43 9.02
C ALA A 20 16.49 -7.01 9.23
N VAL A 21 17.16 -7.52 10.27
CA VAL A 21 18.56 -7.21 10.55
C VAL A 21 19.49 -7.75 9.45
N ASN A 22 19.26 -8.97 9.00
CA ASN A 22 20.18 -9.63 8.06
C ASN A 22 19.99 -9.18 6.61
N GLU A 23 18.74 -8.97 6.18
CA GLU A 23 18.43 -8.73 4.77
C GLU A 23 18.15 -7.25 4.45
N LEU A 24 17.74 -6.43 5.45
CA LEU A 24 17.22 -5.10 5.17
C LEU A 24 18.11 -3.96 5.67
N THR A 25 19.10 -4.19 6.54
CA THR A 25 19.93 -3.11 7.12
C THR A 25 20.70 -2.36 6.03
N SER A 26 21.49 -3.07 5.22
CA SER A 26 22.29 -2.45 4.15
C SER A 26 21.38 -1.86 3.05
N LEU A 27 20.27 -2.52 2.76
CA LEU A 27 19.30 -2.04 1.80
C LEU A 27 18.65 -0.72 2.24
N ALA A 28 18.38 -0.56 3.54
CA ALA A 28 17.78 0.66 4.07
C ALA A 28 18.67 1.88 3.83
N ASP A 29 19.98 1.74 4.05
CA ASP A 29 20.96 2.79 3.79
C ASP A 29 21.04 3.13 2.30
N GLU A 30 21.12 2.11 1.45
CA GLU A 30 21.13 2.27 0.00
C GLU A 30 19.86 2.97 -0.53
N MET A 31 18.69 2.58 -0.03
CA MET A 31 17.41 3.19 -0.39
C MET A 31 17.33 4.66 0.03
N GLU A 32 17.84 5.01 1.22
CA GLU A 32 17.82 6.39 1.70
C GLU A 32 18.78 7.29 0.89
N GLU A 33 19.94 6.76 0.46
CA GLU A 33 20.90 7.47 -0.39
C GLU A 33 20.41 7.66 -1.82
N SER A 34 19.94 6.56 -2.43
CA SER A 34 19.54 6.53 -3.84
C SER A 34 18.12 7.02 -4.10
N ALA A 35 17.29 7.16 -3.06
CA ALA A 35 15.85 7.41 -3.13
C ALA A 35 15.11 6.36 -4.00
N SER A 36 15.60 5.12 -4.01
CA SER A 36 15.02 4.01 -4.79
C SER A 36 14.07 3.18 -3.92
N PRO A 37 12.96 2.66 -4.49
CA PRO A 37 12.05 1.79 -3.76
C PRO A 37 12.66 0.42 -3.47
N VAL A 38 12.03 -0.34 -2.58
CA VAL A 38 12.41 -1.74 -2.30
C VAL A 38 12.48 -2.54 -3.61
N PRO A 39 13.59 -3.23 -3.89
CA PRO A 39 13.73 -4.04 -5.10
C PRO A 39 12.71 -5.19 -5.15
N LYS A 40 12.26 -5.54 -6.35
CA LYS A 40 11.29 -6.64 -6.55
C LYS A 40 11.79 -7.98 -5.99
N GLU A 41 13.07 -8.25 -6.06
CA GLU A 41 13.66 -9.48 -5.49
C GLU A 41 13.53 -9.52 -3.97
N THR A 42 13.73 -8.39 -3.31
CA THR A 42 13.54 -8.27 -1.85
C THR A 42 12.07 -8.42 -1.48
N LEU A 43 11.15 -7.83 -2.26
CA LEU A 43 9.71 -8.01 -2.03
C LEU A 43 9.30 -9.48 -2.12
N LYS A 44 9.85 -10.24 -3.09
CA LYS A 44 9.60 -11.69 -3.20
C LYS A 44 10.12 -12.44 -1.99
N LYS A 45 11.33 -12.16 -1.53
CA LYS A 45 11.87 -12.77 -0.29
C LYS A 45 10.96 -12.48 0.92
N ILE A 46 10.47 -11.24 1.06
CA ILE A 46 9.54 -10.87 2.14
C ILE A 46 8.23 -11.66 2.01
N GLY A 47 7.73 -11.85 0.78
CA GLY A 47 6.56 -12.68 0.48
C GLY A 47 6.78 -14.16 0.80
N GLU A 48 7.92 -14.75 0.41
CA GLU A 48 8.31 -16.13 0.69
C GLU A 48 8.41 -16.42 2.20
N MET A 49 8.83 -15.42 2.98
CA MET A 49 8.81 -15.50 4.45
C MET A 49 7.41 -15.37 5.05
N GLY A 50 6.39 -15.08 4.22
CA GLY A 50 5.01 -14.88 4.66
C GLY A 50 4.76 -13.58 5.39
N PHE A 51 5.58 -12.56 5.22
CA PHE A 51 5.41 -11.25 5.87
C PHE A 51 4.48 -10.31 5.09
N LEU A 52 4.08 -10.67 3.86
CA LEU A 52 3.06 -9.99 3.08
C LEU A 52 1.74 -10.76 3.14
N GLY A 53 0.63 -10.06 3.39
CA GLY A 53 -0.69 -10.69 3.52
C GLY A 53 -0.85 -11.55 4.79
N VAL A 54 -0.14 -11.22 5.87
CA VAL A 54 -0.18 -11.92 7.16
C VAL A 54 -1.61 -12.09 7.67
N ASN A 55 -2.39 -11.05 7.60
CA ASN A 55 -3.78 -10.98 8.06
C ASN A 55 -4.80 -11.02 6.90
N ALA A 56 -4.36 -11.29 5.68
CA ALA A 56 -5.26 -11.55 4.56
C ALA A 56 -5.83 -12.99 4.63
N PRO A 57 -7.04 -13.23 4.12
CA PRO A 57 -7.64 -14.55 4.12
C PRO A 57 -6.81 -15.59 3.38
N LYS A 58 -6.82 -16.83 3.89
CA LYS A 58 -6.09 -17.96 3.29
C LYS A 58 -6.54 -18.28 1.87
N GLU A 59 -7.79 -18.05 1.56
CA GLU A 59 -8.36 -18.25 0.22
C GLU A 59 -7.74 -17.36 -0.85
N TYR A 60 -7.12 -16.22 -0.45
CA TYR A 60 -6.36 -15.34 -1.33
C TYR A 60 -4.84 -15.48 -1.15
N GLY A 61 -4.37 -16.55 -0.50
CA GLY A 61 -2.94 -16.79 -0.31
C GLY A 61 -2.33 -16.09 0.92
N GLY A 62 -3.13 -15.43 1.73
CA GLY A 62 -2.72 -14.86 3.01
C GLY A 62 -2.60 -15.90 4.11
N GLN A 63 -2.10 -15.53 5.28
CA GLN A 63 -1.94 -16.45 6.41
C GLN A 63 -3.17 -16.54 7.32
N GLY A 64 -4.10 -15.58 7.23
CA GLY A 64 -5.30 -15.53 8.07
C GLY A 64 -5.00 -15.29 9.55
N LEU A 65 -3.86 -14.66 9.86
CA LEU A 65 -3.47 -14.25 11.19
C LEU A 65 -4.16 -12.93 11.58
N THR A 66 -3.79 -12.36 12.73
CA THR A 66 -4.44 -11.15 13.25
C THR A 66 -3.72 -9.86 12.78
N ASN A 67 -4.38 -8.73 12.95
CA ASN A 67 -3.74 -7.42 12.74
C ASN A 67 -2.57 -7.21 13.71
N LEU A 68 -2.62 -7.76 14.92
CA LEU A 68 -1.53 -7.68 15.87
C LEU A 68 -0.28 -8.41 15.35
N ASP A 69 -0.46 -9.57 14.72
CA ASP A 69 0.66 -10.32 14.14
C ASP A 69 1.32 -9.52 13.00
N ALA A 70 0.53 -8.85 12.17
CA ALA A 70 1.04 -7.95 11.14
C ALA A 70 1.80 -6.75 11.72
N ILE A 71 1.33 -6.16 12.81
CA ILE A 71 1.98 -5.03 13.48
C ILE A 71 3.31 -5.44 14.14
N ILE A 72 3.39 -6.65 14.68
CA ILE A 72 4.64 -7.20 15.24
C ILE A 72 5.74 -7.25 14.17
N ILE A 73 5.40 -7.69 12.96
CA ILE A 73 6.36 -7.71 11.83
C ILE A 73 6.75 -6.29 11.42
N LEU A 74 5.75 -5.41 11.28
CA LEU A 74 5.97 -3.99 10.93
C LEU A 74 6.88 -3.28 11.93
N GLU A 75 6.72 -3.55 13.23
CA GLU A 75 7.56 -2.97 14.27
C GLU A 75 9.03 -3.37 14.09
N GLU A 76 9.31 -4.64 13.81
CA GLU A 76 10.68 -5.10 13.62
C GLU A 76 11.33 -4.54 12.34
N PHE A 77 10.56 -4.44 11.26
CA PHE A 77 11.04 -3.82 10.01
C PHE A 77 11.24 -2.30 10.19
N GLY A 78 10.31 -1.64 10.88
CA GLY A 78 10.39 -0.21 11.18
C GLY A 78 11.58 0.18 12.07
N LYS A 79 12.12 -0.74 12.88
CA LYS A 79 13.35 -0.53 13.65
C LYS A 79 14.58 -0.41 12.75
N ILE A 80 14.56 -1.02 11.57
CA ILE A 80 15.62 -0.84 10.57
C ILE A 80 15.36 0.45 9.79
N SER A 81 14.24 0.51 9.07
CA SER A 81 13.78 1.71 8.38
C SER A 81 12.29 1.58 8.07
N SER A 82 11.55 2.65 8.28
CA SER A 82 10.14 2.69 7.88
C SER A 82 9.95 2.61 6.36
N ALA A 83 10.97 2.98 5.57
CA ALA A 83 10.91 2.85 4.11
C ALA A 83 10.89 1.38 3.67
N VAL A 84 11.73 0.51 4.25
CA VAL A 84 11.72 -0.93 3.96
C VAL A 84 10.48 -1.64 4.54
N GLY A 85 9.89 -1.10 5.60
CA GLY A 85 8.64 -1.60 6.18
C GLY A 85 7.38 -1.21 5.41
N TRP A 86 7.47 -0.22 4.50
CA TRP A 86 6.30 0.33 3.84
C TRP A 86 5.52 -0.67 2.98
N PRO A 87 6.14 -1.50 2.11
CA PRO A 87 5.42 -2.53 1.37
C PRO A 87 4.69 -3.53 2.28
N VAL A 88 5.27 -3.85 3.45
CA VAL A 88 4.64 -4.71 4.44
C VAL A 88 3.39 -4.03 5.04
N PHE A 89 3.47 -2.71 5.29
CA PHE A 89 2.29 -1.93 5.69
C PHE A 89 1.21 -1.94 4.61
N GLU A 90 1.56 -1.68 3.35
CA GLU A 90 0.59 -1.64 2.25
C GLU A 90 -0.10 -3.00 2.05
N ALA A 91 0.64 -4.10 2.19
CA ALA A 91 0.12 -5.45 2.06
C ALA A 91 -0.78 -5.89 3.22
N ASN A 92 -0.53 -5.40 4.45
CA ASN A 92 -1.20 -5.90 5.66
C ASN A 92 -2.21 -4.93 6.28
N ALA A 93 -2.01 -3.63 6.15
CA ALA A 93 -2.82 -2.62 6.85
C ALA A 93 -3.29 -1.47 5.94
N GLY A 94 -2.73 -1.37 4.74
CA GLY A 94 -2.98 -0.31 3.78
C GLY A 94 -4.04 -0.66 2.73
N PRO A 95 -3.74 -0.40 1.45
CA PRO A 95 -4.70 -0.51 0.35
C PRO A 95 -5.26 -1.92 0.14
N VAL A 96 -4.48 -2.95 0.46
CA VAL A 96 -4.95 -4.34 0.33
C VAL A 96 -6.16 -4.63 1.21
N LYS A 97 -6.24 -4.01 2.40
CA LYS A 97 -7.43 -4.13 3.26
C LYS A 97 -8.67 -3.48 2.66
N VAL A 98 -8.51 -2.40 1.90
CA VAL A 98 -9.63 -1.78 1.17
C VAL A 98 -10.13 -2.73 0.09
N ILE A 99 -9.22 -3.39 -0.65
CA ILE A 99 -9.59 -4.40 -1.66
C ILE A 99 -10.26 -5.60 -1.00
N GLU A 100 -9.71 -6.11 0.10
CA GLU A 100 -10.26 -7.25 0.85
C GLU A 100 -11.70 -6.99 1.32
N HIS A 101 -11.95 -5.83 1.91
CA HIS A 101 -13.25 -5.54 2.50
C HIS A 101 -14.30 -5.06 1.49
N PHE A 102 -13.90 -4.33 0.47
CA PHE A 102 -14.81 -3.62 -0.44
C PHE A 102 -14.65 -3.95 -1.92
N GLY A 103 -13.59 -4.66 -2.30
CA GLY A 103 -13.35 -5.06 -3.69
C GLY A 103 -14.34 -6.13 -4.16
N THR A 104 -14.55 -6.17 -5.49
CA THR A 104 -15.25 -7.29 -6.11
C THR A 104 -14.44 -8.58 -5.95
N GLU A 105 -15.10 -9.72 -5.97
CA GLU A 105 -14.42 -11.01 -5.86
C GLU A 105 -13.32 -11.19 -6.93
N ALA A 106 -13.61 -10.78 -8.17
CA ALA A 106 -12.65 -10.81 -9.27
C ALA A 106 -11.39 -9.96 -8.96
N LEU A 107 -11.55 -8.78 -8.33
CA LEU A 107 -10.44 -7.92 -7.95
C LEU A 107 -9.61 -8.56 -6.83
N LYS A 108 -10.25 -9.13 -5.81
CA LYS A 108 -9.58 -9.80 -4.70
C LYS A 108 -8.72 -10.95 -5.20
N GLN A 109 -9.28 -11.84 -6.01
CA GLN A 109 -8.58 -12.99 -6.61
C GLN A 109 -7.43 -12.58 -7.52
N ARG A 110 -7.55 -11.43 -8.18
CA ARG A 110 -6.50 -10.92 -9.08
C ARG A 110 -5.34 -10.26 -8.34
N ILE A 111 -5.60 -9.56 -7.25
CA ILE A 111 -4.60 -8.67 -6.63
C ILE A 111 -4.00 -9.26 -5.37
N ILE A 112 -4.81 -9.77 -4.44
CA ILE A 112 -4.32 -10.15 -3.11
C ILE A 112 -3.28 -11.27 -3.18
N PRO A 113 -3.45 -12.34 -3.97
CA PRO A 113 -2.45 -13.40 -4.09
C PRO A 113 -1.09 -12.91 -4.60
N GLU A 114 -1.10 -11.99 -5.57
CA GLU A 114 0.13 -11.44 -6.15
C GLU A 114 0.88 -10.54 -5.15
N VAL A 115 0.12 -9.79 -4.31
CA VAL A 115 0.71 -9.01 -3.23
C VAL A 115 1.29 -9.92 -2.15
N CYS A 116 0.60 -10.97 -1.75
CA CYS A 116 1.10 -11.94 -0.75
C CYS A 116 2.42 -12.58 -1.19
N LYS A 117 2.63 -12.80 -2.48
CA LYS A 117 3.89 -13.33 -3.05
C LYS A 117 5.00 -12.28 -3.21
N GLY A 118 4.71 -11.00 -3.02
CA GLY A 118 5.64 -9.90 -3.32
C GLY A 118 5.84 -9.63 -4.82
N GLU A 119 4.93 -10.10 -5.67
CA GLU A 119 4.97 -9.89 -7.12
C GLU A 119 4.31 -8.56 -7.52
N LYS A 120 3.39 -8.05 -6.69
CA LYS A 120 2.74 -6.75 -6.85
C LYS A 120 2.78 -5.91 -5.60
N VAL A 121 2.87 -4.60 -5.81
CA VAL A 121 2.68 -3.58 -4.78
C VAL A 121 1.46 -2.76 -5.15
N VAL A 122 0.59 -2.51 -4.17
CA VAL A 122 -0.58 -1.66 -4.34
C VAL A 122 -0.47 -0.47 -3.40
N ALA A 123 -0.74 0.72 -3.89
CA ALA A 123 -0.67 1.94 -3.11
C ALA A 123 -2.04 2.64 -2.98
N VAL A 124 -2.11 3.60 -2.06
CA VAL A 124 -3.28 4.49 -1.91
C VAL A 124 -3.03 5.81 -2.61
N SER A 125 -4.02 6.29 -3.36
CA SER A 125 -4.06 7.61 -3.96
C SER A 125 -5.27 8.38 -3.41
N MET A 126 -5.08 9.10 -2.29
CA MET A 126 -6.14 9.68 -1.50
C MET A 126 -6.03 11.21 -1.41
N SER A 127 -4.91 11.73 -0.90
CA SER A 127 -4.69 13.17 -0.68
C SER A 127 -4.65 13.97 -1.98
N GLU A 128 -5.05 15.24 -1.89
CA GLU A 128 -5.01 16.20 -3.01
C GLU A 128 -4.26 17.47 -2.56
N PRO A 129 -3.83 18.33 -3.50
CA PRO A 129 -3.20 19.60 -3.12
C PRO A 129 -4.05 20.46 -2.17
N GLY A 130 -5.39 20.36 -2.25
CA GLY A 130 -6.33 21.09 -1.40
C GLY A 130 -7.08 20.25 -0.38
N ALA A 131 -6.75 18.94 -0.24
CA ALA A 131 -7.44 18.02 0.67
C ALA A 131 -6.44 17.02 1.27
N GLY A 132 -5.93 17.34 2.45
CA GLY A 132 -5.08 16.46 3.26
C GLY A 132 -5.87 15.83 4.40
N THR A 133 -5.74 16.35 5.62
CA THR A 133 -6.50 15.87 6.79
C THR A 133 -8.01 15.94 6.58
N GLY A 134 -8.50 17.00 5.92
CA GLY A 134 -9.90 17.12 5.50
C GLY A 134 -10.19 16.35 4.22
N LEU A 135 -10.14 15.02 4.25
CA LEU A 135 -10.35 14.18 3.05
C LEU A 135 -11.72 14.35 2.40
N THR A 136 -12.71 14.82 3.15
CA THR A 136 -14.04 15.12 2.59
C THR A 136 -14.05 16.28 1.60
N ASP A 137 -12.97 17.08 1.56
CA ASP A 137 -12.80 18.22 0.67
C ASP A 137 -12.18 17.84 -0.68
N LEU A 138 -11.88 16.54 -0.89
CA LEU A 138 -11.32 16.06 -2.16
C LEU A 138 -12.22 16.46 -3.36
N LYS A 139 -11.57 16.74 -4.48
CA LYS A 139 -12.23 17.24 -5.71
C LYS A 139 -12.17 16.25 -6.87
N THR A 140 -11.29 15.24 -6.80
CA THR A 140 -11.26 14.15 -7.79
C THR A 140 -12.65 13.52 -7.89
N LYS A 141 -13.17 13.40 -9.11
CA LYS A 141 -14.48 12.81 -9.40
C LYS A 141 -14.33 11.50 -10.13
N ALA A 142 -15.23 10.57 -9.85
CA ALA A 142 -15.38 9.35 -10.62
C ALA A 142 -16.85 9.17 -11.00
N GLU A 143 -17.12 9.02 -12.29
CA GLU A 143 -18.47 8.90 -12.86
C GLU A 143 -18.59 7.56 -13.57
N ILE A 144 -19.66 6.81 -13.29
CA ILE A 144 -19.98 5.58 -14.01
C ILE A 144 -20.69 5.95 -15.32
N LYS A 145 -20.11 5.56 -16.46
CA LYS A 145 -20.66 5.78 -17.80
C LYS A 145 -20.72 4.45 -18.57
N GLY A 146 -21.88 3.82 -18.54
CA GLY A 146 -22.06 2.50 -19.10
C GLY A 146 -21.24 1.45 -18.36
N ASP A 147 -20.32 0.81 -19.05
CA ASP A 147 -19.39 -0.21 -18.54
C ASP A 147 -18.06 0.35 -18.04
N LYS A 148 -17.90 1.68 -18.07
CA LYS A 148 -16.67 2.38 -17.70
C LYS A 148 -16.84 3.28 -16.48
N ILE A 149 -15.74 3.54 -15.81
CA ILE A 149 -15.62 4.55 -14.77
C ILE A 149 -14.67 5.63 -15.29
N ILE A 150 -15.16 6.85 -15.41
CA ILE A 150 -14.34 8.00 -15.81
C ILE A 150 -13.86 8.73 -14.57
N ILE A 151 -12.54 8.83 -14.41
CA ILE A 151 -11.93 9.48 -13.24
C ILE A 151 -11.17 10.72 -13.71
N ASN A 152 -11.43 11.85 -13.05
CA ASN A 152 -10.73 13.11 -13.30
C ASN A 152 -10.32 13.78 -11.99
N GLY A 153 -9.05 14.09 -11.86
CA GLY A 153 -8.51 14.80 -10.71
C GLY A 153 -7.01 14.70 -10.56
N ASN A 154 -6.52 15.32 -9.49
CA ASN A 154 -5.11 15.36 -9.15
C ASN A 154 -4.92 14.86 -7.73
N LYS A 155 -3.98 13.96 -7.54
CA LYS A 155 -3.61 13.46 -6.22
C LYS A 155 -2.19 13.90 -5.86
N ARG A 156 -1.92 14.05 -4.58
CA ARG A 156 -0.59 14.42 -4.08
C ARG A 156 -0.17 13.48 -2.96
N TRP A 157 1.13 13.37 -2.77
CA TRP A 157 1.73 12.47 -1.78
C TRP A 157 1.34 11.00 -2.03
N CYS A 158 1.17 10.65 -3.33
CA CYS A 158 0.89 9.29 -3.70
C CYS A 158 2.15 8.45 -3.47
N SER A 159 2.16 7.64 -2.42
CA SER A 159 3.26 6.72 -2.13
C SER A 159 3.34 5.66 -3.23
N GLY A 160 4.55 5.26 -3.59
CA GLY A 160 4.75 4.32 -4.70
C GLY A 160 4.43 4.88 -6.08
N ALA A 161 4.31 6.23 -6.22
CA ALA A 161 3.97 6.88 -7.49
C ALA A 161 4.92 6.47 -8.63
N GLY A 162 4.35 5.88 -9.69
CA GLY A 162 5.09 5.37 -10.84
C GLY A 162 5.82 4.04 -10.63
N HIS A 163 5.74 3.45 -9.44
CA HIS A 163 6.42 2.19 -9.08
C HIS A 163 5.46 1.10 -8.59
N SER A 164 4.34 1.47 -7.95
CA SER A 164 3.33 0.49 -7.55
C SER A 164 2.57 -0.02 -8.76
N ASP A 165 2.19 -1.31 -8.76
CA ASP A 165 1.50 -1.97 -9.88
C ASP A 165 0.02 -1.56 -9.99
N GLY A 166 -0.54 -0.95 -8.93
CA GLY A 166 -1.90 -0.43 -8.92
C GLY A 166 -2.18 0.50 -7.75
N TYR A 167 -3.24 1.27 -7.89
CA TYR A 167 -3.61 2.32 -6.96
C TYR A 167 -5.08 2.22 -6.55
N VAL A 168 -5.35 2.29 -5.25
CA VAL A 168 -6.70 2.52 -4.71
C VAL A 168 -6.93 4.04 -4.69
N VAL A 169 -7.66 4.54 -5.68
CA VAL A 169 -7.92 5.97 -5.89
C VAL A 169 -9.24 6.35 -5.24
N TYR A 170 -9.19 7.28 -4.28
CA TYR A 170 -10.39 7.84 -3.65
C TYR A 170 -10.93 9.01 -4.46
N ALA A 171 -12.24 9.00 -4.74
CA ALA A 171 -12.90 10.02 -5.54
C ALA A 171 -14.34 10.27 -5.07
N LYS A 172 -14.89 11.44 -5.42
CA LYS A 172 -16.33 11.69 -5.32
C LYS A 172 -17.07 10.88 -6.37
N MET A 173 -17.91 9.97 -5.90
CA MET A 173 -18.77 9.10 -6.72
C MET A 173 -20.20 9.64 -6.83
N SER A 174 -20.58 10.58 -5.93
CA SER A 174 -21.90 11.23 -5.92
C SER A 174 -21.85 12.57 -5.19
N ASP A 175 -22.94 13.33 -5.27
CA ASP A 175 -23.12 14.60 -4.55
C ASP A 175 -23.59 14.41 -3.09
N ALA A 176 -23.60 13.20 -2.56
CA ALA A 176 -23.90 12.96 -1.17
C ALA A 176 -22.91 13.69 -0.24
N PRO A 177 -23.37 14.25 0.89
CA PRO A 177 -22.53 15.09 1.73
C PRO A 177 -21.41 14.31 2.43
N ALA A 178 -20.28 15.00 2.62
CA ALA A 178 -19.10 14.51 3.33
C ALA A 178 -18.60 13.15 2.81
N ALA A 179 -18.26 12.21 3.70
CA ALA A 179 -17.74 10.90 3.33
C ALA A 179 -18.74 10.00 2.57
N LYS A 180 -20.05 10.27 2.66
CA LYS A 180 -21.09 9.46 2.00
C LYS A 180 -21.00 9.51 0.47
N GLY A 181 -20.42 10.59 -0.08
CA GLY A 181 -20.23 10.76 -1.52
C GLY A 181 -18.89 10.21 -2.03
N ILE A 182 -18.02 9.73 -1.14
CA ILE A 182 -16.67 9.28 -1.50
C ILE A 182 -16.67 7.75 -1.64
N GLY A 183 -16.04 7.28 -2.71
CA GLY A 183 -15.74 5.87 -2.94
C GLY A 183 -14.29 5.68 -3.34
N ALA A 184 -13.94 4.45 -3.67
CA ALA A 184 -12.62 4.11 -4.14
C ALA A 184 -12.70 3.27 -5.42
N VAL A 185 -11.75 3.50 -6.33
CA VAL A 185 -11.62 2.74 -7.58
C VAL A 185 -10.19 2.20 -7.64
N PHE A 186 -10.05 0.92 -7.99
CA PHE A 186 -8.74 0.36 -8.26
C PHE A 186 -8.33 0.71 -9.70
N VAL A 187 -7.12 1.24 -9.86
CA VAL A 187 -6.55 1.65 -11.14
C VAL A 187 -5.20 0.98 -11.31
N ASP A 188 -5.03 0.20 -12.37
CA ASP A 188 -3.75 -0.42 -12.73
C ASP A 188 -2.77 0.67 -13.22
N ILE A 189 -1.45 0.46 -13.00
CA ILE A 189 -0.40 1.44 -13.33
C ILE A 189 -0.36 1.81 -14.81
N ASP A 190 -0.65 0.86 -15.69
CA ASP A 190 -0.62 1.00 -17.14
C ASP A 190 -1.92 1.56 -17.74
N THR A 191 -2.87 1.97 -16.88
CA THR A 191 -4.13 2.56 -17.34
C THR A 191 -3.86 3.87 -18.10
N PRO A 192 -4.27 3.99 -19.38
CA PRO A 192 -4.10 5.22 -20.14
C PRO A 192 -4.74 6.41 -19.45
N GLY A 193 -4.00 7.52 -19.28
CA GLY A 193 -4.48 8.72 -18.59
C GLY A 193 -4.06 8.81 -17.12
N LEU A 194 -3.43 7.79 -16.56
CA LEU A 194 -2.72 7.86 -15.29
C LEU A 194 -1.27 8.27 -15.54
N THR A 195 -0.85 9.39 -14.95
CA THR A 195 0.52 9.90 -15.07
C THR A 195 1.03 10.42 -13.73
N PHE A 196 2.34 10.45 -13.58
CA PHE A 196 3.00 10.88 -12.35
C PHE A 196 4.01 11.99 -12.64
N GLY A 197 4.09 12.96 -11.73
CA GLY A 197 5.15 13.97 -11.72
C GLY A 197 6.47 13.39 -11.19
N ASN A 198 7.46 14.26 -11.09
CA ASN A 198 8.72 13.90 -10.45
C ASN A 198 8.51 13.57 -8.98
N SER A 199 9.28 12.61 -8.45
CA SER A 199 9.28 12.29 -7.03
C SER A 199 9.69 13.50 -6.20
N GLU A 200 8.93 13.76 -5.14
CA GLU A 200 9.20 14.81 -4.16
C GLU A 200 10.43 14.39 -3.32
N ARG A 201 11.35 15.31 -3.11
CA ARG A 201 12.49 15.07 -2.22
C ARG A 201 12.04 15.22 -0.76
N LEU A 202 11.86 14.10 -0.10
CA LEU A 202 11.48 14.06 1.30
C LEU A 202 12.66 14.32 2.22
N MET A 203 12.41 14.79 3.44
CA MET A 203 13.42 15.02 4.49
C MET A 203 14.06 13.71 4.96
N GLY A 204 13.28 12.62 5.00
CA GLY A 204 13.65 11.23 5.22
C GLY A 204 12.68 10.35 4.48
N TRP A 205 12.78 9.04 4.64
CA TRP A 205 11.84 8.09 4.01
C TRP A 205 11.95 8.09 2.47
N ARG A 206 13.13 8.37 1.97
CA ARG A 206 13.38 8.64 0.56
C ARG A 206 13.22 7.44 -0.35
N GLY A 207 13.34 6.24 0.19
CA GLY A 207 13.08 4.99 -0.52
C GLY A 207 11.61 4.73 -0.87
N ILE A 208 10.68 5.65 -0.51
CA ILE A 208 9.29 5.58 -0.93
C ILE A 208 9.03 6.71 -1.91
N PRO A 209 8.93 6.41 -3.22
CA PRO A 209 8.57 7.40 -4.22
C PRO A 209 7.24 8.05 -3.85
N SER A 210 7.22 9.38 -3.81
CA SER A 210 6.02 10.14 -3.50
C SER A 210 5.89 11.29 -4.48
N ALA A 211 4.79 11.37 -5.21
CA ALA A 211 4.62 12.36 -6.25
C ALA A 211 3.18 12.86 -6.38
N LEU A 212 3.04 13.92 -7.17
CA LEU A 212 1.76 14.30 -7.75
C LEU A 212 1.35 13.24 -8.76
N SER A 213 0.10 12.79 -8.73
CA SER A 213 -0.48 12.00 -9.81
C SER A 213 -1.62 12.75 -10.49
N LEU A 214 -1.63 12.70 -11.82
CA LEU A 214 -2.69 13.22 -12.65
C LEU A 214 -3.52 12.05 -13.16
N ILE A 215 -4.82 12.13 -12.97
CA ILE A 215 -5.77 11.06 -13.30
C ILE A 215 -6.80 11.63 -14.25
N HIS A 216 -6.72 11.24 -15.51
CA HIS A 216 -7.65 11.57 -16.58
C HIS A 216 -7.97 10.32 -17.38
N ILE A 217 -8.70 9.43 -16.75
CA ILE A 217 -9.00 8.07 -17.20
C ILE A 217 -10.46 7.97 -17.66
#